data_4174ba805d9d3c28524ae8a440c3407d
#
_entry.id   4174ba805d9d3c28524ae8a440c3407d
#
_cell.length_a   1.000
_cell.length_b   1.000
_cell.length_c   1.000
_cell.angle_alpha   90.00
_cell.angle_beta   90.00
_cell.angle_gamma   90.00
#
_symmetry.space_group_name_H-M   'P 1'
#
loop_
_entity.id
_entity.type
_entity.pdbx_description
1 polymer ?
#
loop_
_entity_poly.entity_id
_entity_poly.type
_entity_poly.pdbx_seq_one_letter_code
_entity_poly.pdbx_strand_id
1 'polypeptide(L)'
;MALHIVLVEPEIPSNTGNIARTCALTGTVLHLVRPLGFSVDDKHLKRAGLDYWSLVEINYYDNFFQLLDKYPHGSFYYATTKGKRKYSDVEYTDESFFVFGKETKGLSNEILEGNDDRTIRIPMRTNIARSLNLANSVNIILFEA
;
A
#
# COMPACT_ATOMS: atom_id res chain seq x y z
N MET A 1 -14.17 5.95 10.19
CA MET A 1 -13.44 4.69 9.95
C MET A 1 -11.99 5.03 9.61
N ALA A 2 -11.04 4.47 10.34
CA ALA A 2 -9.62 4.69 10.05
C ALA A 2 -9.11 3.60 9.11
N LEU A 3 -8.57 4.02 7.96
CA LEU A 3 -7.96 3.13 6.99
C LEU A 3 -6.48 3.44 6.86
N HIS A 4 -5.69 2.44 6.52
CA HIS A 4 -4.25 2.53 6.47
C HIS A 4 -3.72 1.94 5.16
N ILE A 5 -2.79 2.64 4.53
CA ILE A 5 -2.04 2.15 3.37
C ILE A 5 -0.62 1.88 3.81
N VAL A 6 -0.11 0.70 3.48
CA VAL A 6 1.27 0.29 3.78
C VAL A 6 1.99 0.02 2.49
N LEU A 7 3.10 0.74 2.26
CA LEU A 7 3.96 0.52 1.11
C LEU A 7 5.26 -0.10 1.59
N VAL A 8 5.52 -1.35 1.17
CA VAL A 8 6.72 -2.08 1.58
C VAL A 8 7.80 -1.86 0.53
N GLU A 9 8.84 -1.15 0.91
CA GLU A 9 10.02 -0.85 0.08
C GLU A 9 9.63 -0.24 -1.27
N PRO A 10 8.83 0.84 -1.29
CA PRO A 10 8.44 1.45 -2.56
C PRO A 10 9.65 2.00 -3.31
N GLU A 11 9.65 1.85 -4.64
CA GLU A 11 10.79 2.15 -5.48
C GLU A 11 10.63 3.43 -6.29
N ILE A 12 9.40 3.76 -6.69
CA ILE A 12 9.14 4.86 -7.61
C ILE A 12 8.57 6.07 -6.86
N PRO A 13 9.32 7.18 -6.78
CA PRO A 13 8.90 8.33 -5.97
C PRO A 13 7.58 8.95 -6.42
N SER A 14 7.30 9.00 -7.72
CA SER A 14 6.04 9.58 -8.20
C SER A 14 4.83 8.77 -7.76
N ASN A 15 4.94 7.44 -7.66
CA ASN A 15 3.87 6.59 -7.14
C ASN A 15 3.59 6.91 -5.67
N THR A 16 4.63 6.98 -4.85
CA THR A 16 4.48 7.31 -3.43
C THR A 16 3.91 8.71 -3.24
N GLY A 17 4.33 9.68 -4.04
CA GLY A 17 3.78 11.02 -3.99
C GLY A 17 2.29 11.07 -4.30
N ASN A 18 1.87 10.36 -5.35
CA ASN A 18 0.45 10.29 -5.72
C ASN A 18 -0.38 9.58 -4.64
N ILE A 19 0.18 8.54 -4.04
CA ILE A 19 -0.49 7.83 -2.95
C ILE A 19 -0.63 8.73 -1.71
N ALA A 20 0.41 9.49 -1.39
CA ALA A 20 0.35 10.45 -0.28
C ALA A 20 -0.75 11.48 -0.50
N ARG A 21 -0.90 11.96 -1.74
CA ARG A 21 -1.98 12.88 -2.08
C ARG A 21 -3.36 12.25 -1.83
N THR A 22 -3.56 11.01 -2.27
CA THR A 22 -4.82 10.31 -2.04
C THR A 22 -5.09 10.13 -0.54
N CYS A 23 -4.07 9.76 0.22
CA CYS A 23 -4.20 9.60 1.67
C CYS A 23 -4.57 10.92 2.36
N ALA A 24 -3.97 12.03 1.93
CA ALA A 24 -4.30 13.35 2.48
C ALA A 24 -5.77 13.71 2.23
N LEU A 25 -6.26 13.43 1.02
CA LEU A 25 -7.62 13.78 0.62
C LEU A 25 -8.70 12.87 1.25
N THR A 26 -8.33 11.68 1.68
CA THR A 26 -9.27 10.70 2.25
C THR A 26 -9.13 10.53 3.75
N GLY A 27 -8.15 11.19 4.38
CA GLY A 27 -7.89 11.01 5.81
C GLY A 27 -7.28 9.65 6.15
N THR A 28 -6.60 9.02 5.20
CA THR A 28 -5.98 7.70 5.37
C THR A 28 -4.55 7.86 5.89
N VAL A 29 -4.15 6.98 6.81
CA VAL A 29 -2.78 6.97 7.35
C VAL A 29 -1.86 6.22 6.37
N LEU A 30 -0.69 6.80 6.09
CA LEU A 30 0.30 6.19 5.20
C LEU A 30 1.47 5.65 6.00
N HIS A 31 1.86 4.41 5.75
CA HIS A 31 2.99 3.75 6.39
C HIS A 31 4.01 3.35 5.32
N LEU A 32 5.26 3.74 5.53
CA LEU A 32 6.36 3.43 4.61
C LEU A 32 7.37 2.53 5.29
N VAL A 33 7.62 1.36 4.70
CA VAL A 33 8.60 0.39 5.21
C VAL A 33 9.88 0.52 4.40
N ARG A 34 10.98 0.82 5.10
CA ARG A 34 12.30 0.96 4.49
C ARG A 34 12.88 -0.39 4.08
N PRO A 35 13.83 -0.43 3.13
CA PRO A 35 14.43 0.74 2.48
C PRO A 35 13.54 1.34 1.39
N LEU A 36 13.58 2.67 1.26
CA LEU A 36 12.89 3.36 0.18
C LEU A 36 13.84 3.48 -1.00
N GLY A 37 13.34 3.30 -2.21
CA GLY A 37 14.13 3.43 -3.43
C GLY A 37 14.38 4.88 -3.85
N PHE A 38 14.13 5.85 -2.96
CA PHE A 38 14.24 7.27 -3.24
C PHE A 38 14.43 8.05 -1.93
N SER A 39 14.79 9.32 -2.05
CA SER A 39 14.83 10.25 -0.92
C SER A 39 13.51 11.03 -0.85
N VAL A 40 13.11 11.44 0.36
CA VAL A 40 11.94 12.31 0.53
C VAL A 40 12.19 13.70 -0.10
N ASP A 41 13.43 14.03 -0.40
CA ASP A 41 13.79 15.27 -1.11
C ASP A 41 13.77 15.12 -2.63
N ASP A 42 13.43 13.93 -3.15
CA ASP A 42 13.40 13.66 -4.58
C ASP A 42 12.39 14.57 -5.28
N LYS A 43 12.81 15.15 -6.42
CA LYS A 43 11.97 16.09 -7.15
C LYS A 43 10.68 15.45 -7.72
N HIS A 44 10.72 14.15 -8.03
CA HIS A 44 9.55 13.44 -8.54
C HIS A 44 8.52 13.24 -7.44
N LEU A 45 8.98 12.98 -6.22
CA LEU A 45 8.11 12.90 -5.05
C LEU A 45 7.45 14.26 -4.78
N LYS A 46 8.25 15.34 -4.80
CA LYS A 46 7.76 16.71 -4.60
C LYS A 46 6.71 17.10 -5.64
N ARG A 47 7.00 16.81 -6.90
CA ARG A 47 6.09 17.14 -8.01
C ARG A 47 4.76 16.38 -7.90
N ALA A 48 4.81 15.12 -7.46
CA ALA A 48 3.63 14.27 -7.39
C ALA A 48 2.75 14.56 -6.17
N GLY A 49 3.32 14.92 -5.03
CA GLY A 49 2.51 15.03 -3.84
C GLY A 49 3.08 15.74 -2.63
N LEU A 50 4.23 16.43 -2.75
CA LEU A 50 4.83 17.04 -1.57
C LEU A 50 3.94 18.11 -0.92
N ASP A 51 3.16 18.83 -1.73
CA ASP A 51 2.25 19.85 -1.21
C ASP A 51 1.23 19.25 -0.24
N TYR A 52 0.96 17.95 -0.35
CA TYR A 52 0.05 17.21 0.51
C TYR A 52 0.76 16.47 1.64
N TRP A 53 2.10 16.43 1.63
CA TRP A 53 2.89 15.63 2.56
C TRP A 53 2.64 16.03 4.02
N SER A 54 2.50 17.32 4.27
CA SER A 54 2.24 17.84 5.61
C SER A 54 0.80 17.60 6.09
N LEU A 55 -0.10 17.22 5.17
CA LEU A 55 -1.52 17.00 5.47
C LEU A 55 -1.85 15.52 5.72
N VAL A 56 -0.88 14.63 5.54
CA VAL A 56 -1.09 13.19 5.72
C VAL A 56 -0.22 12.71 6.88
N GLU A 57 -0.78 11.82 7.71
CA GLU A 57 0.03 11.17 8.74
C GLU A 57 0.88 10.09 8.07
N ILE A 58 2.21 10.23 8.16
CA ILE A 58 3.15 9.29 7.56
C ILE A 58 4.04 8.71 8.66
N ASN A 59 4.10 7.39 8.73
CA ASN A 59 4.93 6.67 9.69
C ASN A 59 5.95 5.81 8.94
N TYR A 60 7.19 5.76 9.45
CA TYR A 60 8.29 5.02 8.84
C TYR A 60 8.68 3.83 9.71
N TYR A 61 9.04 2.73 9.08
CA TYR A 61 9.43 1.49 9.76
C TYR A 61 10.69 0.94 9.11
N ASP A 62 11.57 0.35 9.92
CA ASP A 62 12.79 -0.29 9.41
C ASP A 62 12.50 -1.62 8.73
N ASN A 63 11.42 -2.30 9.14
CA ASN A 63 10.95 -3.51 8.50
C ASN A 63 9.44 -3.66 8.74
N PHE A 64 8.82 -4.57 8.00
CA PHE A 64 7.38 -4.77 8.08
C PHE A 64 6.92 -5.28 9.45
N PHE A 65 7.75 -6.08 10.12
CA PHE A 65 7.37 -6.67 11.40
C PHE A 65 7.28 -5.64 12.53
N GLN A 66 8.03 -4.54 12.44
CA GLN A 66 7.87 -3.42 13.36
C GLN A 66 6.45 -2.85 13.28
N LEU A 67 5.90 -2.76 12.08
CA LEU A 67 4.54 -2.26 11.88
C LEU A 67 3.52 -3.21 12.49
N LEU A 68 3.69 -4.52 12.28
CA LEU A 68 2.79 -5.52 12.86
C LEU A 68 2.78 -5.45 14.39
N ASP A 69 3.95 -5.25 14.99
CA ASP A 69 4.08 -5.16 16.46
C ASP A 69 3.37 -3.92 17.00
N LYS A 70 3.35 -2.85 16.22
CA LYS A 70 2.68 -1.60 16.62
C LYS A 70 1.16 -1.71 16.56
N TYR A 71 0.63 -2.53 15.66
CA TYR A 71 -0.80 -2.68 15.44
C TYR A 71 -1.25 -4.13 15.57
N PRO A 72 -1.19 -4.70 16.79
CA PRO A 72 -1.50 -6.13 16.98
C PRO A 72 -2.96 -6.49 16.70
N HIS A 73 -3.85 -5.52 16.70
CA HIS A 73 -5.28 -5.75 16.45
C HIS A 73 -5.73 -5.22 15.08
N GLY A 74 -4.80 -4.81 14.22
CA GLY A 74 -5.13 -4.35 12.89
C GLY A 74 -5.58 -5.48 11.98
N SER A 75 -6.49 -5.18 11.05
CA SER A 75 -6.92 -6.13 10.02
C SER A 75 -6.09 -5.91 8.78
N PHE A 76 -5.16 -6.81 8.49
CA PHE A 76 -4.22 -6.65 7.39
C PHE A 76 -4.66 -7.43 6.16
N TYR A 77 -4.64 -6.76 5.00
CA TYR A 77 -4.94 -7.34 3.70
C TYR A 77 -3.74 -7.11 2.79
N TYR A 78 -3.30 -8.16 2.11
CA TYR A 78 -2.07 -8.15 1.31
C TYR A 78 -2.45 -8.15 -0.16
N ALA A 79 -2.14 -7.06 -0.86
CA ALA A 79 -2.47 -6.91 -2.27
C ALA A 79 -1.43 -7.62 -3.13
N THR A 80 -1.88 -8.57 -3.93
CA THR A 80 -1.04 -9.33 -4.85
C THR A 80 -1.87 -9.75 -6.07
N THR A 81 -1.22 -9.84 -7.23
CA THR A 81 -1.90 -10.28 -8.45
C THR A 81 -2.42 -11.72 -8.34
N LYS A 82 -1.88 -12.49 -7.38
CA LYS A 82 -2.29 -13.88 -7.11
C LYS A 82 -3.16 -13.99 -5.86
N GLY A 83 -3.79 -12.91 -5.45
CA GLY A 83 -4.62 -12.89 -4.25
C GLY A 83 -5.76 -13.90 -4.32
N LYS A 84 -6.09 -14.48 -3.17
CA LYS A 84 -7.11 -15.51 -3.06
C LYS A 84 -8.51 -14.97 -3.30
N ARG A 85 -8.78 -13.74 -2.84
CA ARG A 85 -10.08 -13.11 -3.00
C ARG A 85 -9.96 -11.85 -3.85
N LYS A 86 -11.05 -11.50 -4.54
CA LYS A 86 -11.13 -10.19 -5.19
C LYS A 86 -11.25 -9.12 -4.10
N TYR A 87 -10.62 -7.96 -4.33
CA TYR A 87 -10.67 -6.86 -3.38
C TYR A 87 -12.12 -6.43 -3.06
N SER A 88 -13.04 -6.61 -4.01
CA SER A 88 -14.44 -6.21 -3.87
C SER A 88 -15.31 -7.25 -3.14
N ASP A 89 -14.78 -8.44 -2.86
CA ASP A 89 -15.52 -9.50 -2.18
C ASP A 89 -15.29 -9.51 -0.66
N VAL A 90 -14.61 -8.52 -0.13
CA VAL A 90 -14.27 -8.42 1.28
C VAL A 90 -15.00 -7.23 1.90
N GLU A 91 -15.56 -7.41 3.08
CA GLU A 91 -16.11 -6.31 3.88
C GLU A 91 -15.00 -5.75 4.77
N TYR A 92 -14.57 -4.54 4.49
CA TYR A 92 -13.52 -3.89 5.24
C TYR A 92 -14.08 -3.16 6.44
N THR A 93 -13.36 -3.25 7.55
CA THR A 93 -13.76 -2.67 8.83
C THR A 93 -12.79 -1.57 9.22
N ASP A 94 -13.09 -0.91 10.36
CA ASP A 94 -12.18 0.06 10.96
C ASP A 94 -10.82 -0.58 11.23
N GLU A 95 -9.75 0.21 11.11
CA GLU A 95 -8.37 -0.27 11.27
C GLU A 95 -7.99 -1.35 10.27
N SER A 96 -8.49 -1.24 9.03
CA SER A 96 -8.04 -2.09 7.92
C SER A 96 -6.75 -1.51 7.33
N PHE A 97 -5.77 -2.39 7.16
CA PHE A 97 -4.46 -2.05 6.58
C PHE A 97 -4.35 -2.76 5.22
N PHE A 98 -4.01 -2.00 4.20
CA PHE A 98 -3.80 -2.52 2.85
C PHE A 98 -2.32 -2.49 2.54
N VAL A 99 -1.71 -3.66 2.40
CA VAL A 99 -0.26 -3.81 2.27
C VAL A 99 0.10 -4.06 0.81
N PHE A 100 0.95 -3.19 0.26
CA PHE A 100 1.39 -3.25 -1.13
C PHE A 100 2.91 -3.44 -1.18
N GLY A 101 3.37 -4.27 -2.10
CA GLY A 101 4.80 -4.49 -2.31
C GLY A 101 5.41 -3.49 -3.26
N LYS A 102 6.73 -3.63 -3.46
CA LYS A 102 7.46 -2.78 -4.39
C LYS A 102 7.00 -3.00 -5.83
N GLU A 103 7.19 -1.99 -6.66
CA GLU A 103 6.64 -1.98 -8.02
C GLU A 103 7.16 -3.10 -8.91
N THR A 104 8.42 -3.52 -8.72
CA THR A 104 9.03 -4.55 -9.56
C THR A 104 8.68 -5.97 -9.16
N LYS A 105 8.62 -6.27 -7.87
CA LYS A 105 8.50 -7.66 -7.38
C LYS A 105 7.28 -7.93 -6.52
N GLY A 106 6.54 -6.90 -6.12
CA GLY A 106 5.43 -7.07 -5.20
C GLY A 106 5.91 -7.46 -3.80
N LEU A 107 5.03 -8.09 -3.04
CA LEU A 107 5.32 -8.51 -1.67
C LEU A 107 6.19 -9.76 -1.64
N SER A 108 7.12 -9.81 -0.67
CA SER A 108 8.01 -10.95 -0.51
C SER A 108 7.25 -12.18 0.03
N ASN A 109 7.81 -13.35 -0.23
CA ASN A 109 7.26 -14.60 0.31
C ASN A 109 7.25 -14.59 1.84
N GLU A 110 8.22 -13.96 2.47
CA GLU A 110 8.30 -13.84 3.92
C GLU A 110 7.07 -13.13 4.49
N ILE A 111 6.62 -12.07 3.82
CA ILE A 111 5.43 -11.33 4.25
C ILE A 111 4.15 -12.11 3.94
N LEU A 112 4.09 -12.77 2.79
CA LEU A 112 2.89 -13.51 2.37
C LEU A 112 2.70 -14.84 3.08
N GLU A 113 3.77 -15.41 3.62
CA GLU A 113 3.72 -16.73 4.28
C GLU A 113 2.74 -16.70 5.46
N GLY A 114 1.82 -17.66 5.46
CA GLY A 114 0.80 -17.75 6.50
C GLY A 114 -0.37 -16.79 6.35
N ASN A 115 -0.35 -15.93 5.33
CA ASN A 115 -1.39 -14.89 5.13
C ASN A 115 -2.23 -15.11 3.88
N ASP A 116 -2.25 -16.31 3.34
CA ASP A 116 -2.95 -16.62 2.10
C ASP A 116 -4.43 -16.20 2.13
N ASP A 117 -5.10 -16.43 3.24
CA ASP A 117 -6.51 -16.06 3.41
C ASP A 117 -6.74 -14.55 3.49
N ARG A 118 -5.70 -13.77 3.64
CA ARG A 118 -5.74 -12.31 3.72
C ARG A 118 -5.24 -11.64 2.46
N THR A 119 -4.94 -12.41 1.41
CA THR A 119 -4.52 -11.84 0.14
C THR A 119 -5.73 -11.39 -0.68
N ILE A 120 -5.58 -10.25 -1.34
CA ILE A 120 -6.63 -9.68 -2.21
C ILE A 120 -6.02 -9.34 -3.56
N ARG A 121 -6.86 -9.35 -4.60
CA ARG A 121 -6.41 -9.01 -5.95
C ARG A 121 -7.42 -8.10 -6.65
N ILE A 122 -6.90 -7.32 -7.59
CA ILE A 122 -7.73 -6.60 -8.56
C ILE A 122 -7.83 -7.52 -9.78
N PRO A 123 -9.04 -7.94 -10.20
CA PRO A 123 -9.18 -8.81 -11.36
C PRO A 123 -8.62 -8.15 -12.63
N MET A 124 -7.80 -8.89 -13.37
CA MET A 124 -7.20 -8.42 -14.61
C MET A 124 -7.23 -9.54 -15.64
N ARG A 125 -7.03 -9.17 -16.90
CA ARG A 125 -6.94 -10.16 -17.98
C ARG A 125 -5.72 -11.04 -17.76
N THR A 126 -5.93 -12.36 -17.80
CA THR A 126 -4.89 -13.31 -17.43
C THR A 126 -3.78 -13.46 -18.47
N ASN A 127 -4.03 -13.02 -19.71
CA ASN A 127 -3.04 -13.11 -20.79
C ASN A 127 -2.12 -11.89 -20.90
N ILE A 128 -2.23 -10.96 -19.97
CA ILE A 128 -1.37 -9.78 -19.91
C ILE A 128 -0.44 -9.93 -18.71
N ALA A 129 0.88 -9.97 -18.98
CA ALA A 129 1.87 -10.28 -17.94
C ALA A 129 2.31 -9.09 -17.12
N ARG A 130 1.48 -8.04 -16.98
CA ARG A 130 1.81 -6.84 -16.23
C ARG A 130 0.75 -6.52 -15.19
N SER A 131 1.21 -6.03 -14.03
CA SER A 131 0.32 -5.51 -13.01
C SER A 131 -0.03 -4.04 -13.31
N LEU A 132 -1.07 -3.56 -12.66
CA LEU A 132 -1.42 -2.14 -12.71
C LEU A 132 -0.35 -1.30 -12.02
N ASN A 133 -0.25 -0.04 -12.41
CA ASN A 133 0.54 0.94 -11.68
C ASN A 133 0.16 0.93 -10.20
N LEU A 134 1.15 1.04 -9.32
CA LEU A 134 0.95 0.93 -7.87
C LEU A 134 -0.06 1.97 -7.35
N ALA A 135 0.08 3.24 -7.77
CA ALA A 135 -0.82 4.29 -7.31
C ALA A 135 -2.27 4.01 -7.75
N ASN A 136 -2.46 3.50 -8.96
CA ASN A 136 -3.80 3.14 -9.43
C ASN A 136 -4.37 1.99 -8.62
N SER A 137 -3.57 0.98 -8.29
CA SER A 137 -4.01 -0.15 -7.47
C SER A 137 -4.44 0.30 -6.09
N VAL A 138 -3.66 1.19 -5.47
CA VAL A 138 -3.99 1.74 -4.16
C VAL A 138 -5.33 2.50 -4.21
N ASN A 139 -5.51 3.34 -5.22
CA ASN A 139 -6.74 4.12 -5.35
C ASN A 139 -7.96 3.22 -5.52
N ILE A 140 -7.87 2.19 -6.34
CA ILE A 140 -8.98 1.28 -6.58
C ILE A 140 -9.41 0.59 -5.27
N ILE A 141 -8.45 0.04 -4.55
CA ILE A 141 -8.75 -0.70 -3.32
C ILE A 141 -9.22 0.25 -2.22
N LEU A 142 -8.56 1.38 -2.06
CA LEU A 142 -8.90 2.33 -1.01
C LEU A 142 -10.33 2.87 -1.16
N PHE A 143 -10.75 3.21 -2.36
CA PHE A 143 -12.09 3.75 -2.60
C PHE A 143 -13.18 2.69 -2.56
N GLU A 144 -12.86 1.41 -2.69
CA GLU A 144 -13.81 0.33 -2.42
C GLU A 144 -14.03 0.17 -0.92
N ALA A 145 -13.00 0.35 -0.13
CA ALA A 145 -13.07 0.19 1.32
C ALA A 145 -13.73 1.39 2.09
#